data_48d0a5510d061d186f9f503c33c184d6
#
_entry.id   48d0a5510d061d186f9f503c33c184d6
#
_cell.length_a   1.000
_cell.length_b   1.000
_cell.length_c   1.000
_cell.angle_alpha   90.00
_cell.angle_beta   90.00
_cell.angle_gamma   90.00
#
_symmetry.space_group_name_H-M   'P 1'
#
loop_
_entity.id
_entity.type
_entity.pdbx_description
1 polymer ?
#
loop_
_entity_poly.entity_id
_entity_poly.type
_entity_poly.pdbx_seq_one_letter_code
_entity_poly.pdbx_strand_id
1 'polypeptide(L)'
;MAADGSCIPANVSRESWIDVEIEVEQSMQSYLDSLDEEFSNQPGFKKPPTRIVKKHRTTSKTDSDSGYINHGNKRGIGYLMEATVDCKHGILTGVDVYPANEKESLLVLRHLERQINLGVPMQRLALDRGYETGAVHRGLELLGITGYIPAIQFYNPPEKYGFSYNPQLDAFICPEGVPLTYHNIC
;
A
#
# COMPACT_ATOMS: atom_id res chain seq x y z
N MET A 1 -5.01 -0.14 17.72
CA MET A 1 -5.30 1.06 16.89
C MET A 1 -5.95 0.62 15.59
N ALA A 2 -6.59 1.51 14.86
CA ALA A 2 -7.06 1.26 13.49
C ALA A 2 -6.58 2.41 12.60
N ALA A 3 -6.36 2.12 11.31
CA ALA A 3 -6.09 3.13 10.30
C ALA A 3 -6.98 2.89 9.06
N ASP A 4 -7.32 3.96 8.39
CA ASP A 4 -8.15 3.96 7.20
C ASP A 4 -7.87 5.17 6.32
N GLY A 5 -8.03 4.99 5.00
CA GLY A 5 -7.91 6.02 3.98
C GLY A 5 -9.27 6.54 3.51
N SER A 6 -9.36 7.83 3.25
CA SER A 6 -10.57 8.43 2.71
C SER A 6 -10.27 9.48 1.65
N CYS A 7 -11.01 9.43 0.52
CA CYS A 7 -10.89 10.43 -0.53
C CYS A 7 -11.70 11.68 -0.19
N ILE A 8 -11.05 12.85 -0.24
CA ILE A 8 -11.63 14.17 -0.03
C ILE A 8 -11.60 14.93 -1.36
N PRO A 9 -12.77 15.35 -1.91
CA PRO A 9 -12.80 16.12 -3.14
C PRO A 9 -12.23 17.53 -2.92
N ALA A 10 -11.45 18.01 -3.88
CA ALA A 10 -11.04 19.43 -3.92
C ALA A 10 -12.13 20.30 -4.51
N ASN A 11 -12.22 21.55 -4.06
CA ASN A 11 -13.16 22.54 -4.61
C ASN A 11 -12.56 23.22 -5.85
N VAL A 12 -12.51 22.50 -6.97
CA VAL A 12 -11.93 22.98 -8.23
C VAL A 12 -12.89 22.77 -9.40
N SER A 13 -12.87 23.70 -10.38
CA SER A 13 -13.64 23.54 -11.61
C SER A 13 -12.96 22.57 -12.58
N ARG A 14 -13.74 21.95 -13.49
CA ARG A 14 -13.18 21.06 -14.52
C ARG A 14 -12.28 21.80 -15.50
N GLU A 15 -12.54 23.05 -15.79
CA GLU A 15 -11.74 23.88 -16.70
C GLU A 15 -10.33 24.18 -16.14
N SER A 16 -10.14 24.02 -14.82
CA SER A 16 -8.83 24.17 -14.18
C SER A 16 -7.94 22.93 -14.24
N TRP A 17 -8.47 21.79 -14.69
CA TRP A 17 -7.70 20.53 -14.72
C TRP A 17 -6.58 20.58 -15.75
N ILE A 18 -5.42 20.11 -15.35
CA ILE A 18 -4.22 20.00 -16.19
C ILE A 18 -3.49 18.69 -15.90
N ASP A 19 -2.82 18.19 -16.92
CA ASP A 19 -1.88 17.08 -16.76
C ASP A 19 -0.46 17.66 -16.61
N VAL A 20 0.23 17.22 -15.57
CA VAL A 20 1.60 17.61 -15.27
C VAL A 20 2.49 16.36 -15.21
N GLU A 21 3.72 16.49 -15.68
CA GLU A 21 4.73 15.47 -15.48
C GLU A 21 5.39 15.68 -14.12
N ILE A 22 5.40 14.65 -13.29
CA ILE A 22 6.06 14.66 -11.97
C ILE A 22 7.15 13.59 -11.93
N GLU A 23 8.22 13.89 -11.25
CA GLU A 23 9.28 12.93 -10.94
C GLU A 23 8.96 12.26 -9.60
N VAL A 24 8.87 10.93 -9.61
CA VAL A 24 8.62 10.14 -8.39
C VAL A 24 9.90 9.37 -8.05
N GLU A 25 10.52 9.76 -6.96
CA GLU A 25 11.81 9.20 -6.53
C GLU A 25 11.70 7.84 -5.85
N GLN A 26 10.54 7.47 -5.35
CA GLN A 26 10.41 6.30 -4.48
C GLN A 26 9.26 5.37 -4.90
N SER A 27 9.63 4.13 -5.26
CA SER A 27 8.67 3.03 -5.40
C SER A 27 8.36 2.40 -4.03
N MET A 28 7.29 1.61 -3.93
CA MET A 28 6.99 0.81 -2.72
C MET A 28 8.18 -0.08 -2.33
N GLN A 29 8.82 -0.74 -3.31
CA GLN A 29 9.97 -1.60 -3.05
C GLN A 29 11.14 -0.81 -2.48
N SER A 30 11.46 0.35 -3.05
CA SER A 30 12.52 1.22 -2.55
C SER A 30 12.26 1.71 -1.12
N TYR A 31 11.00 1.95 -0.77
CA TYR A 31 10.62 2.30 0.60
C TYR A 31 10.81 1.13 1.56
N LEU A 32 10.35 -0.07 1.20
CA LEU A 32 10.54 -1.27 2.01
C LEU A 32 12.04 -1.60 2.19
N ASP A 33 12.83 -1.47 1.14
CA ASP A 33 14.29 -1.66 1.20
C ASP A 33 14.97 -0.66 2.17
N SER A 34 14.42 0.54 2.30
CA SER A 34 14.92 1.53 3.26
C SER A 34 14.56 1.21 4.72
N LEU A 35 13.48 0.46 4.95
CA LEU A 35 13.10 -0.02 6.27
C LEU A 35 13.86 -1.29 6.69
N ASP A 36 14.37 -2.04 5.74
CA ASP A 36 15.05 -3.32 5.97
C ASP A 36 16.58 -3.15 6.00
N GLU A 37 17.11 -2.65 7.11
CA GLU A 37 18.55 -2.45 7.31
C GLU A 37 19.33 -3.78 7.26
N GLU A 38 18.75 -4.88 7.76
CA GLU A 38 19.39 -6.20 7.73
C GLU A 38 19.53 -6.69 6.29
N PHE A 39 18.53 -6.44 5.46
CA PHE A 39 18.55 -6.81 4.04
C PHE A 39 19.59 -6.02 3.28
N SER A 40 19.76 -4.75 3.59
CA SER A 40 20.74 -3.85 2.96
C SER A 40 22.19 -4.26 3.25
N ASN A 41 22.44 -4.98 4.34
CA ASN A 41 23.76 -5.40 4.79
C ASN A 41 24.16 -6.81 4.35
N GLN A 42 23.31 -7.54 3.62
CA GLN A 42 23.64 -8.90 3.16
C GLN A 42 24.70 -8.88 2.06
N PRO A 43 25.75 -9.73 2.15
CA PRO A 43 26.75 -9.86 1.10
C PRO A 43 26.11 -10.25 -0.23
N GLY A 44 26.34 -9.45 -1.29
CA GLY A 44 25.80 -9.71 -2.62
C GLY A 44 24.47 -9.01 -2.92
N PHE A 45 23.83 -8.38 -1.94
CA PHE A 45 22.66 -7.55 -2.20
C PHE A 45 23.05 -6.29 -2.97
N LYS A 46 22.50 -6.15 -4.17
CA LYS A 46 22.62 -4.90 -4.95
C LYS A 46 21.32 -4.13 -4.74
N LYS A 47 21.36 -3.06 -3.96
CA LYS A 47 20.24 -2.13 -3.85
C LYS A 47 19.80 -1.74 -5.28
N PRO A 48 18.52 -1.97 -5.65
CA PRO A 48 18.05 -1.53 -6.95
C PRO A 48 18.31 -0.02 -7.07
N PRO A 49 18.79 0.47 -8.22
CA PRO A 49 19.03 1.89 -8.38
C PRO A 49 17.74 2.64 -8.13
N THR A 50 17.82 3.72 -7.34
CA THR A 50 16.68 4.64 -7.15
C THR A 50 16.30 5.16 -8.52
N ARG A 51 15.20 4.64 -9.06
CA ARG A 51 14.77 5.01 -10.41
C ARG A 51 13.81 6.18 -10.27
N ILE A 52 14.26 7.35 -10.68
CA ILE A 52 13.35 8.46 -10.92
C ILE A 52 12.41 8.05 -12.05
N VAL A 53 11.13 7.90 -11.73
CA VAL A 53 10.12 7.55 -12.71
C VAL A 53 9.27 8.78 -12.98
N LYS A 54 9.27 9.22 -14.22
CA LYS A 54 8.35 10.26 -14.67
C LYS A 54 6.93 9.69 -14.73
N LYS A 55 6.02 10.34 -14.03
CA LYS A 55 4.59 10.00 -14.04
C LYS A 55 3.76 11.21 -14.45
N HIS A 56 2.72 10.94 -15.21
CA HIS A 56 1.69 11.95 -15.46
C HIS A 56 0.71 11.99 -14.28
N ARG A 57 0.43 13.18 -13.81
CA ARG A 57 -0.56 13.45 -12.78
C ARG A 57 -1.55 14.49 -13.28
N THR A 58 -2.84 14.16 -13.21
CA THR A 58 -3.90 15.15 -13.42
C THR A 58 -4.12 15.88 -12.10
N THR A 59 -4.02 17.20 -12.13
CA THR A 59 -4.23 18.10 -10.99
C THR A 59 -5.02 19.32 -11.42
N SER A 60 -5.11 20.37 -10.60
CA SER A 60 -5.74 21.63 -10.93
C SER A 60 -4.74 22.78 -10.95
N LYS A 61 -4.91 23.74 -11.86
CA LYS A 61 -4.14 25.01 -11.88
C LYS A 61 -4.32 25.83 -10.61
N THR A 62 -5.49 25.74 -9.98
CA THR A 62 -5.83 26.49 -8.77
C THR A 62 -5.49 25.72 -7.48
N ASP A 63 -5.13 24.44 -7.61
CA ASP A 63 -4.80 23.54 -6.50
C ASP A 63 -3.80 22.48 -6.99
N SER A 64 -2.53 22.86 -7.09
CA SER A 64 -1.45 22.05 -7.68
C SER A 64 -1.10 20.82 -6.86
N ASP A 65 -1.42 20.83 -5.56
CA ASP A 65 -1.11 19.74 -4.64
C ASP A 65 -2.16 18.64 -4.65
N SER A 66 -3.27 18.86 -5.35
CA SER A 66 -4.32 17.86 -5.53
C SER A 66 -3.94 16.81 -6.58
N GLY A 67 -4.68 15.69 -6.60
CA GLY A 67 -4.51 14.62 -7.59
C GLY A 67 -5.86 14.07 -8.04
N TYR A 68 -5.85 13.27 -9.12
CA TYR A 68 -7.09 12.70 -9.65
C TYR A 68 -7.55 11.50 -8.80
N ILE A 69 -8.78 11.59 -8.28
CA ILE A 69 -9.45 10.51 -7.56
C ILE A 69 -9.99 9.51 -8.59
N ASN A 70 -9.57 8.26 -8.46
CA ASN A 70 -10.10 7.13 -9.22
C ASN A 70 -10.37 5.96 -8.27
N HIS A 71 -11.31 6.13 -7.35
CA HIS A 71 -11.60 5.15 -6.31
C HIS A 71 -13.11 4.82 -6.26
N GLY A 72 -13.45 3.56 -6.54
CA GLY A 72 -14.85 3.12 -6.59
C GLY A 72 -15.66 3.95 -7.61
N ASN A 73 -16.73 4.57 -7.15
CA ASN A 73 -17.58 5.47 -7.95
C ASN A 73 -17.17 6.94 -7.88
N LYS A 74 -16.15 7.28 -7.09
CA LYS A 74 -15.67 8.67 -6.95
C LYS A 74 -14.70 8.98 -8.09
N ARG A 75 -14.92 10.12 -8.75
CA ARG A 75 -14.08 10.65 -9.82
C ARG A 75 -13.96 12.15 -9.66
N GLY A 76 -12.77 12.69 -9.87
CA GLY A 76 -12.52 14.13 -9.79
C GLY A 76 -11.14 14.43 -9.24
N ILE A 77 -10.89 15.71 -8.97
CA ILE A 77 -9.64 16.15 -8.32
C ILE A 77 -9.85 16.22 -6.82
N GLY A 78 -8.83 15.78 -6.05
CA GLY A 78 -8.90 15.81 -4.60
C GLY A 78 -7.67 15.22 -3.92
N TYR A 79 -7.90 14.76 -2.71
CA TYR A 79 -6.88 14.27 -1.79
C TYR A 79 -7.23 12.90 -1.25
N LEU A 80 -6.22 12.17 -0.86
CA LEU A 80 -6.33 10.98 -0.03
C LEU A 80 -5.89 11.35 1.39
N MET A 81 -6.74 11.12 2.36
CA MET A 81 -6.47 11.33 3.77
C MET A 81 -6.24 9.97 4.44
N GLU A 82 -5.11 9.80 5.08
CA GLU A 82 -4.82 8.66 5.95
C GLU A 82 -4.99 9.09 7.40
N ALA A 83 -5.74 8.32 8.18
CA ALA A 83 -5.99 8.61 9.58
C ALA A 83 -5.80 7.39 10.47
N THR A 84 -5.23 7.59 11.66
CA THR A 84 -5.15 6.57 12.70
C THR A 84 -5.95 6.97 13.94
N VAL A 85 -6.57 5.97 14.57
CA VAL A 85 -7.38 6.14 15.77
C VAL A 85 -6.98 5.16 16.86
N ASP A 86 -6.91 5.63 18.09
CA ASP A 86 -6.90 4.76 19.27
C ASP A 86 -8.32 4.24 19.50
N CYS A 87 -8.55 2.97 19.15
CA CYS A 87 -9.87 2.34 19.25
C CYS A 87 -10.39 2.25 20.69
N LYS A 88 -9.49 2.29 21.69
CA LYS A 88 -9.90 2.22 23.11
C LYS A 88 -10.54 3.52 23.59
N HIS A 89 -10.00 4.65 23.15
CA HIS A 89 -10.44 5.96 23.63
C HIS A 89 -11.15 6.80 22.57
N GLY A 90 -11.20 6.33 21.31
CA GLY A 90 -11.81 7.06 20.20
C GLY A 90 -11.05 8.34 19.80
N ILE A 91 -9.74 8.39 20.06
CA ILE A 91 -8.90 9.57 19.80
C ILE A 91 -8.17 9.40 18.48
N LEU A 92 -8.28 10.37 17.59
CA LEU A 92 -7.43 10.47 16.41
C LEU A 92 -5.99 10.73 16.85
N THR A 93 -5.09 9.82 16.53
CA THR A 93 -3.67 9.91 16.88
C THR A 93 -2.85 10.56 15.79
N GLY A 94 -3.33 10.52 14.55
CA GLY A 94 -2.69 11.19 13.42
C GLY A 94 -3.58 11.28 12.21
N VAL A 95 -3.30 12.30 11.40
CA VAL A 95 -3.92 12.51 10.09
C VAL A 95 -2.84 13.02 9.15
N ASP A 96 -2.73 12.42 7.97
CA ASP A 96 -1.93 12.90 6.85
C ASP A 96 -2.79 13.03 5.60
N VAL A 97 -2.44 13.98 4.75
CA VAL A 97 -3.19 14.28 3.51
C VAL A 97 -2.21 14.28 2.34
N TYR A 98 -2.58 13.58 1.29
CA TYR A 98 -1.76 13.36 0.11
C TYR A 98 -2.56 13.63 -1.17
N PRO A 99 -1.92 13.89 -2.32
CA PRO A 99 -2.61 13.90 -3.61
C PRO A 99 -3.34 12.58 -3.85
N ALA A 100 -4.57 12.62 -4.33
CA ALA A 100 -5.42 11.42 -4.44
C ALA A 100 -4.95 10.36 -5.45
N ASN A 101 -3.96 10.67 -6.28
CA ASN A 101 -3.36 9.73 -7.23
C ASN A 101 -2.24 8.87 -6.62
N GLU A 102 -1.88 9.07 -5.37
CA GLU A 102 -0.89 8.27 -4.66
C GLU A 102 -1.46 6.87 -4.30
N LYS A 103 -0.56 5.91 -4.02
CA LYS A 103 -0.97 4.55 -3.65
C LYS A 103 -1.20 4.45 -2.15
N GLU A 104 -2.42 4.15 -1.73
CA GLU A 104 -2.81 3.96 -0.32
C GLU A 104 -1.84 3.04 0.45
N SER A 105 -1.46 1.90 -0.15
CA SER A 105 -0.55 0.94 0.50
C SER A 105 0.81 1.50 0.88
N LEU A 106 1.34 2.47 0.11
CA LEU A 106 2.59 3.16 0.45
C LEU A 106 2.33 4.26 1.48
N LEU A 107 1.23 4.97 1.35
CA LEU A 107 0.90 6.10 2.20
C LEU A 107 0.63 5.66 3.63
N VAL A 108 -0.11 4.56 3.83
CA VAL A 108 -0.37 4.03 5.17
C VAL A 108 0.94 3.70 5.91
N LEU A 109 1.90 3.05 5.25
CA LEU A 109 3.17 2.72 5.89
C LEU A 109 3.97 3.96 6.31
N ARG A 110 4.04 4.98 5.45
CA ARG A 110 4.68 6.27 5.78
C ARG A 110 3.96 6.99 6.91
N HIS A 111 2.64 6.96 6.90
CA HIS A 111 1.82 7.52 7.97
C HIS A 111 2.12 6.84 9.32
N LEU A 112 2.19 5.50 9.35
CA LEU A 112 2.49 4.72 10.55
C LEU A 112 3.91 4.96 11.05
N GLU A 113 4.91 4.94 10.17
CA GLU A 113 6.30 5.26 10.50
C GLU A 113 6.42 6.63 11.15
N ARG A 114 5.77 7.65 10.57
CA ARG A 114 5.74 8.99 11.14
C ARG A 114 5.10 9.02 12.55
N GLN A 115 3.99 8.28 12.77
CA GLN A 115 3.35 8.20 14.08
C GLN A 115 4.29 7.57 15.13
N ILE A 116 5.00 6.50 14.77
CA ILE A 116 5.99 5.84 15.63
C ILE A 116 7.11 6.83 15.98
N ASN A 117 7.64 7.56 15.01
CA ASN A 117 8.70 8.55 15.19
C ASN A 117 8.26 9.73 16.08
N LEU A 118 6.97 10.05 16.11
CA LEU A 118 6.37 11.00 17.03
C LEU A 118 6.09 10.43 18.44
N GLY A 119 6.45 9.16 18.68
CA GLY A 119 6.30 8.50 19.98
C GLY A 119 4.91 7.92 20.23
N VAL A 120 4.05 7.79 19.22
CA VAL A 120 2.75 7.13 19.36
C VAL A 120 2.97 5.61 19.50
N PRO A 121 2.60 4.98 20.63
CA PRO A 121 2.81 3.54 20.82
C PRO A 121 1.87 2.75 19.92
N MET A 122 2.43 1.97 18.98
CA MET A 122 1.67 1.21 18.02
C MET A 122 2.20 -0.23 17.89
N GLN A 123 1.59 -1.15 18.61
CA GLN A 123 1.95 -2.56 18.57
C GLN A 123 0.97 -3.40 17.74
N ARG A 124 -0.28 -2.98 17.66
CA ARG A 124 -1.37 -3.70 16.97
C ARG A 124 -2.22 -2.73 16.19
N LEU A 125 -2.47 -3.06 14.92
CA LEU A 125 -3.21 -2.21 14.00
C LEU A 125 -4.25 -3.02 13.22
N ALA A 126 -5.48 -2.54 13.17
CA ALA A 126 -6.49 -3.03 12.25
C ALA A 126 -6.55 -2.15 11.00
N LEU A 127 -6.61 -2.79 9.84
CA LEU A 127 -6.76 -2.15 8.53
C LEU A 127 -7.91 -2.83 7.79
N ASP A 128 -8.47 -2.17 6.80
CA ASP A 128 -9.49 -2.78 5.95
C ASP A 128 -8.87 -3.75 4.91
N ARG A 129 -9.72 -4.43 4.13
CA ARG A 129 -9.28 -5.37 3.09
C ARG A 129 -8.51 -4.69 1.96
N GLY A 130 -8.70 -3.41 1.71
CA GLY A 130 -7.99 -2.66 0.68
C GLY A 130 -6.46 -2.66 0.87
N TYR A 131 -6.03 -2.84 2.11
CA TYR A 131 -4.62 -2.90 2.48
C TYR A 131 -4.03 -4.32 2.44
N GLU A 132 -4.79 -5.35 2.06
CA GLU A 132 -4.33 -6.74 1.98
C GLU A 132 -3.36 -6.93 0.81
N THR A 133 -2.12 -6.54 1.01
CA THR A 133 -1.02 -6.70 0.05
C THR A 133 0.25 -7.19 0.75
N GLY A 134 1.05 -8.00 0.05
CA GLY A 134 2.32 -8.49 0.60
C GLY A 134 3.25 -7.35 1.04
N ALA A 135 3.23 -6.21 0.33
CA ALA A 135 4.02 -5.03 0.67
C ALA A 135 3.59 -4.40 2.01
N VAL A 136 2.29 -4.30 2.28
CA VAL A 136 1.78 -3.79 3.56
C VAL A 136 2.13 -4.74 4.69
N HIS A 137 1.94 -6.06 4.53
CA HIS A 137 2.34 -7.04 5.54
C HIS A 137 3.83 -6.95 5.87
N ARG A 138 4.68 -6.88 4.84
CA ARG A 138 6.13 -6.73 5.04
C ARG A 138 6.48 -5.41 5.73
N GLY A 139 5.87 -4.30 5.33
CA GLY A 139 6.10 -3.00 5.96
C GLY A 139 5.68 -2.98 7.43
N LEU A 140 4.52 -3.57 7.78
CA LEU A 140 4.09 -3.69 9.18
C LEU A 140 5.05 -4.54 10.02
N GLU A 141 5.55 -5.65 9.47
CA GLU A 141 6.56 -6.49 10.10
C GLU A 141 7.84 -5.70 10.41
N LEU A 142 8.37 -4.95 9.42
CA LEU A 142 9.55 -4.11 9.57
C LEU A 142 9.36 -2.98 10.60
N LEU A 143 8.15 -2.43 10.69
CA LEU A 143 7.77 -1.43 11.70
C LEU A 143 7.48 -2.04 13.09
N GLY A 144 7.54 -3.38 13.24
CA GLY A 144 7.24 -4.06 14.49
C GLY A 144 5.76 -4.04 14.88
N ILE A 145 4.85 -3.90 13.91
CA ILE A 145 3.41 -3.80 14.12
C ILE A 145 2.74 -5.12 13.75
N THR A 146 1.92 -5.69 14.66
CA THR A 146 1.03 -6.79 14.31
C THR A 146 -0.20 -6.26 13.58
N GLY A 147 -0.31 -6.55 12.28
CA GLY A 147 -1.45 -6.17 11.43
C GLY A 147 -2.63 -7.15 11.55
N TYR A 148 -3.84 -6.62 11.59
CA TYR A 148 -5.09 -7.36 11.47
C TYR A 148 -5.82 -6.85 10.22
N ILE A 149 -5.63 -7.55 9.12
CA ILE A 149 -6.18 -7.21 7.80
C ILE A 149 -7.05 -8.37 7.35
N PRO A 150 -8.33 -8.14 6.98
CA PRO A 150 -9.18 -9.21 6.46
C PRO A 150 -8.64 -9.75 5.14
N ALA A 151 -8.45 -11.06 5.05
CA ALA A 151 -7.97 -11.69 3.82
C ALA A 151 -8.92 -11.42 2.63
N ILE A 152 -8.33 -11.22 1.46
CA ILE A 152 -9.08 -11.21 0.21
C ILE A 152 -9.59 -12.63 -0.02
N GLN A 153 -10.91 -12.80 0.04
CA GLN A 153 -11.51 -14.09 -0.30
C GLN A 153 -11.37 -14.30 -1.80
N PHE A 154 -10.61 -15.32 -2.17
CA PHE A 154 -10.62 -15.80 -3.55
C PHE A 154 -11.99 -16.44 -3.79
N TYR A 155 -12.82 -15.84 -4.63
CA TYR A 155 -14.13 -16.37 -5.04
C TYR A 155 -14.03 -17.76 -5.70
N ASN A 156 -12.83 -18.09 -6.19
CA ASN A 156 -12.53 -19.32 -6.89
C ASN A 156 -11.22 -19.91 -6.35
N PRO A 157 -11.25 -20.65 -5.24
CA PRO A 157 -10.06 -21.32 -4.73
C PRO A 157 -9.57 -22.35 -5.76
N PRO A 158 -8.26 -22.60 -5.84
CA PRO A 158 -7.67 -23.53 -6.81
C PRO A 158 -8.34 -24.90 -6.80
N GLU A 159 -8.79 -25.39 -5.66
CA GLU A 159 -9.46 -26.68 -5.47
C GLU A 159 -10.77 -26.77 -6.28
N LYS A 160 -11.46 -25.65 -6.49
CA LYS A 160 -12.66 -25.59 -7.35
C LYS A 160 -12.38 -25.99 -8.79
N TYR A 161 -11.14 -25.81 -9.25
CA TYR A 161 -10.68 -26.19 -10.59
C TYR A 161 -9.91 -27.51 -10.62
N GLY A 162 -9.98 -28.29 -9.54
CA GLY A 162 -9.33 -29.59 -9.44
C GLY A 162 -7.83 -29.54 -9.09
N PHE A 163 -7.31 -28.39 -8.72
CA PHE A 163 -5.96 -28.29 -8.18
C PHE A 163 -5.93 -28.77 -6.71
N SER A 164 -4.91 -29.49 -6.32
CA SER A 164 -4.67 -29.90 -4.93
C SER A 164 -3.32 -29.44 -4.44
N TYR A 165 -3.25 -28.96 -3.19
CA TYR A 165 -1.96 -28.59 -2.60
C TYR A 165 -1.27 -29.81 -2.03
N ASN A 166 0.01 -30.02 -2.39
CA ASN A 166 0.86 -31.07 -1.83
C ASN A 166 1.89 -30.43 -0.86
N PRO A 167 1.73 -30.61 0.46
CA PRO A 167 2.60 -30.00 1.45
C PRO A 167 4.04 -30.58 1.47
N GLN A 168 4.25 -31.81 0.93
CA GLN A 168 5.58 -32.41 0.85
C GLN A 168 6.44 -31.80 -0.25
N LEU A 169 5.78 -31.34 -1.33
CA LEU A 169 6.43 -30.70 -2.46
C LEU A 169 6.34 -29.17 -2.38
N ASP A 170 5.60 -28.63 -1.41
CA ASP A 170 5.24 -27.22 -1.31
C ASP A 170 4.75 -26.66 -2.65
N ALA A 171 3.85 -27.38 -3.32
CA ALA A 171 3.39 -27.08 -4.66
C ALA A 171 1.93 -27.49 -4.87
N PHE A 172 1.22 -26.75 -5.73
CA PHE A 172 -0.06 -27.18 -6.23
C PHE A 172 0.11 -28.21 -7.34
N ILE A 173 -0.72 -29.25 -7.31
CA ILE A 173 -0.82 -30.27 -8.37
C ILE A 173 -2.01 -29.90 -9.25
N CYS A 174 -1.80 -29.80 -10.56
CA CYS A 174 -2.89 -29.56 -11.49
C CYS A 174 -3.79 -30.79 -11.68
N PRO A 175 -4.99 -30.69 -12.27
CA PRO A 175 -5.87 -31.82 -12.53
C PRO A 175 -5.24 -32.96 -13.35
N GLU A 176 -4.25 -32.64 -14.16
CA GLU A 176 -3.47 -33.60 -14.97
C GLU A 176 -2.32 -34.27 -14.18
N GLY A 177 -2.21 -34.02 -12.88
CA GLY A 177 -1.20 -34.60 -12.00
C GLY A 177 0.19 -33.94 -12.07
N VAL A 178 0.33 -32.81 -12.74
CA VAL A 178 1.62 -32.12 -12.88
C VAL A 178 1.79 -31.10 -11.75
N PRO A 179 2.93 -31.11 -11.00
CA PRO A 179 3.21 -30.11 -10.01
C PRO A 179 3.51 -28.74 -10.65
N LEU A 180 2.92 -27.69 -10.10
CA LEU A 180 3.19 -26.31 -10.50
C LEU A 180 4.45 -25.83 -9.77
N THR A 181 5.54 -25.67 -10.50
CA THR A 181 6.80 -25.14 -9.94
C THR A 181 6.65 -23.63 -9.69
N TYR A 182 7.19 -23.19 -8.56
CA TYR A 182 7.28 -21.77 -8.26
C TYR A 182 8.07 -21.03 -9.35
N HIS A 183 7.51 -19.95 -9.88
CA HIS A 183 8.16 -19.18 -10.93
C HIS A 183 8.55 -17.77 -10.47
N ASN A 184 7.66 -17.05 -9.79
CA ASN A 184 7.95 -15.68 -9.31
C ASN A 184 6.89 -15.19 -8.32
N ILE A 185 7.24 -14.20 -7.49
CA ILE A 185 6.29 -13.38 -6.74
C ILE A 185 5.97 -12.17 -7.61
N CYS A 186 4.70 -11.97 -7.95
CA CYS A 186 4.25 -10.80 -8.70
C CYS A 186 3.94 -9.64 -7.76
#